data_3d7fbf7a3aa9a0cc5726600a43dc88a5
#
_entry.id   3d7fbf7a3aa9a0cc5726600a43dc88a5
#
_cell.length_a   1.000
_cell.length_b   1.000
_cell.length_c   1.000
_cell.angle_alpha   90.00
_cell.angle_beta   90.00
_cell.angle_gamma   90.00
#
_symmetry.space_group_name_H-M   'P 1'
#
loop_
_entity.id
_entity.type
_entity.pdbx_description
1 polymer ?
#
loop_
_entity_poly.entity_id
_entity_poly.type
_entity_poly.pdbx_seq_one_letter_code
_entity_poly.pdbx_strand_id
1 'polypeptide(L)'
;MGLKVFDLPPDGIQDGAEAQLDKTQSTSEEVKPQIITEQVSPEDPLIKKVKMPDGVTYPEGSDEYAKIVKEYDLEKPGITAAMRTKLAVHMMKVEIPEAIIDELNEHIDNVVIPANDDYSDGLVGQINRDKRSAQLNFDLFDDGVGSQFKKILDSSCKSFLAHGWGQDVVADAFEAWTVHSYAGDYNPLHDHGCRTDAGLSMIMYLKVPECIQKLPDPADLGGGVDINHASGVVDGYTYFTWGNNNMRDVVALKPVTEEYVKPEKGTLIIFPNWLRHSVNPFFGEGERRTFSSNVNIFNKQNFKIKGELFSEMSDEEKEEIISQFRGRKKVNKATGAEIKE
;
A
#
# COMPACT_ATOMS: atom_id res chain seq x y z
N MET A 1 13.75 -11.45 -8.88
CA MET A 1 12.81 -12.57 -8.64
C MET A 1 11.42 -12.04 -8.88
N GLY A 2 10.79 -12.43 -10.00
CA GLY A 2 9.45 -11.99 -10.36
C GLY A 2 8.43 -12.35 -9.30
N LEU A 3 7.41 -11.50 -9.16
CA LEU A 3 6.19 -11.82 -8.43
C LEU A 3 5.55 -13.03 -9.12
N LYS A 4 5.84 -14.23 -8.62
CA LYS A 4 5.00 -15.38 -8.94
C LYS A 4 3.79 -15.30 -8.05
N VAL A 5 2.62 -15.21 -8.65
CA VAL A 5 1.37 -15.58 -7.99
C VAL A 5 1.58 -17.04 -7.56
N PHE A 6 1.79 -17.26 -6.28
CA PHE A 6 1.85 -18.61 -5.75
C PHE A 6 0.44 -19.03 -5.44
N ASP A 7 -0.13 -19.86 -6.30
CA ASP A 7 -1.12 -20.84 -5.85
C ASP A 7 -0.38 -21.78 -4.90
N LEU A 8 -0.66 -21.65 -3.62
CA LEU A 8 -0.15 -22.60 -2.63
C LEU A 8 -0.85 -23.94 -2.88
N PRO A 9 -0.10 -25.03 -3.15
CA PRO A 9 -0.69 -26.35 -3.15
C PRO A 9 -1.14 -26.71 -1.72
N PRO A 10 -2.25 -27.45 -1.59
CA PRO A 10 -2.84 -27.77 -0.28
C PRO A 10 -2.12 -28.83 0.52
N ASP A 11 -0.93 -29.27 0.19
CA ASP A 11 -0.30 -30.36 0.94
C ASP A 11 1.22 -30.25 1.06
N GLY A 12 1.69 -30.26 2.30
CA GLY A 12 2.96 -30.87 2.64
C GLY A 12 4.07 -29.99 3.19
N ILE A 13 4.04 -29.75 4.49
CA ILE A 13 5.26 -29.77 5.31
C ILE A 13 5.07 -30.90 6.33
N GLN A 14 5.61 -32.08 6.03
CA GLN A 14 6.00 -33.04 7.05
C GLN A 14 7.41 -32.63 7.49
N ASP A 15 7.54 -32.26 8.79
CA ASP A 15 8.51 -32.89 9.68
C ASP A 15 8.45 -32.30 11.10
N GLY A 16 8.09 -33.15 12.02
CA GLY A 16 8.77 -33.33 13.28
C GLY A 16 8.59 -32.30 14.40
N ALA A 17 7.39 -32.18 14.99
CA ALA A 17 7.27 -32.00 16.43
C ALA A 17 5.84 -32.39 16.83
N GLU A 18 5.71 -33.55 17.48
CA GLU A 18 4.49 -33.99 18.14
C GLU A 18 4.18 -33.05 19.31
N ALA A 19 3.23 -32.12 19.08
CA ALA A 19 2.47 -31.52 20.16
C ALA A 19 1.05 -32.06 20.04
N GLN A 20 0.66 -32.87 21.00
CA GLN A 20 -0.70 -33.34 21.19
C GLN A 20 -1.60 -32.10 21.36
N LEU A 21 -2.38 -31.75 20.35
CA LEU A 21 -3.51 -30.86 20.47
C LEU A 21 -4.80 -31.68 20.45
N ASP A 22 -5.55 -31.42 21.48
CA ASP A 22 -6.85 -31.98 21.82
C ASP A 22 -7.83 -31.89 20.64
N LYS A 23 -8.32 -33.05 20.19
CA LYS A 23 -9.34 -33.18 19.17
C LYS A 23 -10.69 -32.91 19.79
N THR A 24 -11.23 -31.72 19.68
CA THR A 24 -12.68 -31.50 19.64
C THR A 24 -12.99 -30.05 19.21
N GLN A 25 -13.23 -29.87 17.93
CA GLN A 25 -14.31 -29.09 17.35
C GLN A 25 -14.12 -29.03 15.82
N SER A 26 -14.70 -29.98 15.12
CA SER A 26 -14.89 -29.88 13.68
C SER A 26 -16.09 -28.97 13.44
N THR A 27 -15.84 -27.69 13.24
CA THR A 27 -16.76 -26.86 12.46
C THR A 27 -16.51 -27.19 11.00
N SER A 28 -17.46 -27.86 10.37
CA SER A 28 -17.48 -28.04 8.91
C SER A 28 -17.48 -26.64 8.28
N GLU A 29 -16.34 -26.19 7.77
CA GLU A 29 -16.30 -25.03 6.88
C GLU A 29 -17.17 -25.37 5.67
N GLU A 30 -18.19 -24.57 5.45
CA GLU A 30 -19.07 -24.67 4.31
C GLU A 30 -18.25 -24.38 3.05
N VAL A 31 -17.97 -25.42 2.27
CA VAL A 31 -17.18 -25.29 1.04
C VAL A 31 -17.98 -24.44 0.05
N LYS A 32 -17.47 -23.28 -0.31
CA LYS A 32 -18.12 -22.32 -1.23
C LYS A 32 -17.75 -22.59 -2.69
N PRO A 33 -18.60 -22.19 -3.63
CA PRO A 33 -18.26 -22.20 -5.05
C PRO A 33 -17.01 -21.36 -5.33
N GLN A 34 -16.22 -21.77 -6.33
CA GLN A 34 -14.99 -21.08 -6.73
C GLN A 34 -14.97 -20.82 -8.23
N ILE A 35 -14.48 -19.64 -8.64
CA ILE A 35 -14.17 -19.37 -10.03
C ILE A 35 -12.85 -20.06 -10.38
N ILE A 36 -12.88 -20.91 -11.39
CA ILE A 36 -11.71 -21.57 -11.95
C ILE A 36 -11.51 -21.16 -13.40
N THR A 37 -10.28 -21.17 -13.86
CA THR A 37 -9.96 -20.96 -15.28
C THR A 37 -9.38 -22.25 -15.82
N GLU A 38 -9.96 -22.77 -16.90
CA GLU A 38 -9.58 -24.04 -17.51
C GLU A 38 -9.22 -23.84 -18.97
N GLN A 39 -8.18 -24.53 -19.41
CA GLN A 39 -7.75 -24.58 -20.80
C GLN A 39 -7.76 -26.05 -21.24
N VAL A 40 -8.52 -26.36 -22.26
CA VAL A 40 -8.69 -27.74 -22.75
C VAL A 40 -7.47 -28.16 -23.60
N SER A 41 -6.89 -27.22 -24.34
CA SER A 41 -5.67 -27.38 -25.12
C SER A 41 -4.82 -26.10 -25.06
N PRO A 42 -3.49 -26.17 -25.21
CA PRO A 42 -2.63 -24.98 -25.22
C PRO A 42 -2.99 -23.93 -26.28
N GLU A 43 -3.74 -24.30 -27.30
CA GLU A 43 -4.18 -23.41 -28.39
C GLU A 43 -5.59 -22.84 -28.14
N ASP A 44 -6.32 -23.33 -27.14
CA ASP A 44 -7.66 -22.89 -26.84
C ASP A 44 -7.66 -21.67 -25.92
N PRO A 45 -8.66 -20.78 -26.04
CA PRO A 45 -8.80 -19.68 -25.10
C PRO A 45 -9.08 -20.19 -23.68
N LEU A 46 -8.56 -19.49 -22.70
CA LEU A 46 -8.87 -19.73 -21.29
C LEU A 46 -10.37 -19.49 -21.03
N ILE A 47 -11.05 -20.49 -20.51
CA ILE A 47 -12.49 -20.43 -20.21
C ILE A 47 -12.66 -20.34 -18.69
N LYS A 48 -13.31 -19.27 -18.23
CA LYS A 48 -13.74 -19.17 -16.84
C LYS A 48 -14.97 -20.01 -16.57
N LYS A 49 -14.98 -20.70 -15.44
CA LYS A 49 -16.11 -21.50 -14.96
C LYS A 49 -16.27 -21.29 -13.46
N VAL A 50 -17.49 -21.40 -12.97
CA VAL A 50 -17.74 -21.58 -11.53
C VAL A 50 -17.81 -23.06 -11.23
N LYS A 51 -17.00 -23.53 -10.28
CA LYS A 51 -17.01 -24.89 -9.77
C LYS A 51 -17.73 -24.90 -8.42
N MET A 52 -18.78 -25.71 -8.36
CA MET A 52 -19.55 -25.95 -7.14
C MET A 52 -18.85 -26.98 -6.23
N PRO A 53 -19.16 -27.02 -4.92
CA PRO A 53 -18.58 -27.98 -3.99
C PRO A 53 -18.82 -29.45 -4.35
N ASP A 54 -19.90 -29.75 -5.06
CA ASP A 54 -20.23 -31.10 -5.58
C ASP A 54 -19.45 -31.45 -6.86
N GLY A 55 -18.63 -30.53 -7.38
CA GLY A 55 -17.80 -30.72 -8.57
C GLY A 55 -18.47 -30.29 -9.89
N VAL A 56 -19.74 -29.89 -9.87
CA VAL A 56 -20.44 -29.36 -11.06
C VAL A 56 -19.81 -28.02 -11.47
N THR A 57 -19.65 -27.80 -12.78
CA THR A 57 -19.08 -26.56 -13.32
C THR A 57 -20.03 -25.90 -14.31
N TYR A 58 -20.10 -24.56 -14.22
CA TYR A 58 -20.88 -23.71 -15.11
C TYR A 58 -19.97 -22.72 -15.85
N PRO A 59 -19.98 -22.68 -17.17
CA PRO A 59 -19.12 -21.79 -17.95
C PRO A 59 -19.57 -20.33 -17.88
N GLU A 60 -18.59 -19.42 -17.99
CA GLU A 60 -18.85 -17.97 -18.12
C GLU A 60 -19.83 -17.71 -19.28
N GLY A 61 -20.84 -16.87 -19.05
CA GLY A 61 -21.90 -16.55 -19.99
C GLY A 61 -23.16 -17.43 -19.88
N SER A 62 -23.17 -18.45 -19.00
CA SER A 62 -24.42 -19.16 -18.67
C SER A 62 -25.23 -18.41 -17.60
N ASP A 63 -26.55 -18.59 -17.60
CA ASP A 63 -27.43 -17.97 -16.58
C ASP A 63 -27.10 -18.49 -15.18
N GLU A 64 -26.71 -19.75 -15.05
CA GLU A 64 -26.29 -20.37 -13.80
C GLU A 64 -25.00 -19.75 -13.29
N TYR A 65 -24.01 -19.51 -14.15
CA TYR A 65 -22.79 -18.80 -13.79
C TYR A 65 -23.11 -17.44 -13.21
N ALA A 66 -23.89 -16.63 -13.94
CA ALA A 66 -24.25 -15.27 -13.51
C ALA A 66 -25.02 -15.26 -12.17
N LYS A 67 -25.90 -16.25 -11.96
CA LYS A 67 -26.66 -16.39 -10.71
C LYS A 67 -25.76 -16.75 -9.53
N ILE A 68 -24.87 -17.73 -9.69
CA ILE A 68 -23.95 -18.20 -8.63
C ILE A 68 -22.95 -17.09 -8.30
N VAL A 69 -22.35 -16.46 -9.29
CA VAL A 69 -21.40 -15.36 -9.10
C VAL A 69 -22.05 -14.22 -8.29
N LYS A 70 -23.29 -13.87 -8.62
CA LYS A 70 -24.06 -12.84 -7.91
C LYS A 70 -24.45 -13.28 -6.49
N GLU A 71 -24.90 -14.52 -6.31
CA GLU A 71 -25.36 -15.06 -5.03
C GLU A 71 -24.21 -15.15 -4.02
N TYR A 72 -23.05 -15.61 -4.47
CA TYR A 72 -21.85 -15.80 -3.61
C TYR A 72 -20.86 -14.63 -3.69
N ASP A 73 -21.19 -13.57 -4.45
CA ASP A 73 -20.38 -12.35 -4.59
C ASP A 73 -18.94 -12.65 -5.06
N LEU A 74 -18.79 -13.61 -5.99
CA LEU A 74 -17.52 -14.15 -6.45
C LEU A 74 -16.74 -13.23 -7.39
N GLU A 75 -17.43 -12.35 -8.12
CA GLU A 75 -16.84 -11.31 -8.97
C GLU A 75 -17.09 -9.93 -8.38
N LYS A 76 -16.58 -9.66 -7.20
CA LYS A 76 -16.33 -8.27 -6.86
C LYS A 76 -15.16 -7.80 -7.71
N PRO A 77 -15.25 -6.60 -8.35
CA PRO A 77 -14.07 -5.91 -8.81
C PRO A 77 -13.24 -5.62 -7.55
N GLY A 78 -12.50 -6.64 -7.14
CA GLY A 78 -11.72 -6.62 -5.94
C GLY A 78 -10.46 -5.83 -6.20
N ILE A 79 -10.08 -5.00 -5.26
CA ILE A 79 -8.70 -4.56 -5.13
C ILE A 79 -7.86 -5.83 -5.03
N THR A 80 -7.08 -6.14 -6.08
CA THR A 80 -6.18 -7.27 -6.05
C THR A 80 -5.01 -6.90 -5.16
N ALA A 81 -4.87 -7.58 -4.03
CA ALA A 81 -3.76 -7.40 -3.11
C ALA A 81 -2.77 -8.53 -3.25
N ALA A 82 -1.50 -8.21 -3.45
CA ALA A 82 -0.40 -9.16 -3.37
C ALA A 82 0.46 -8.83 -2.15
N MET A 83 0.59 -9.77 -1.22
CA MET A 83 1.47 -9.62 -0.06
C MET A 83 2.81 -10.28 -0.35
N ARG A 84 3.90 -9.53 -0.09
CA ARG A 84 5.25 -10.03 -0.18
C ARG A 84 5.85 -10.18 1.21
N THR A 85 6.17 -11.41 1.59
CA THR A 85 6.87 -11.69 2.85
C THR A 85 8.34 -11.81 2.58
N LYS A 86 9.15 -10.98 3.24
CA LYS A 86 10.60 -11.16 3.35
C LYS A 86 10.95 -11.31 4.84
N LEU A 87 12.08 -11.91 5.14
CA LEU A 87 12.52 -12.20 6.52
C LEU A 87 12.27 -10.99 7.42
N ALA A 88 11.30 -11.09 8.30
CA ALA A 88 10.88 -10.11 9.29
C ALA A 88 10.25 -8.79 8.76
N VAL A 89 10.07 -8.59 7.46
CA VAL A 89 9.41 -7.41 6.91
C VAL A 89 8.29 -7.82 5.96
N HIS A 90 7.11 -7.26 6.22
CA HIS A 90 5.95 -7.44 5.37
C HIS A 90 5.63 -6.12 4.68
N MET A 91 5.44 -6.17 3.38
CA MET A 91 4.87 -5.10 2.57
C MET A 91 3.72 -5.67 1.75
N MET A 92 2.71 -4.88 1.49
CA MET A 92 1.59 -5.26 0.64
C MET A 92 1.52 -4.34 -0.57
N LYS A 93 1.42 -4.93 -1.75
CA LYS A 93 1.11 -4.24 -2.99
C LYS A 93 -0.38 -4.42 -3.28
N VAL A 94 -1.08 -3.31 -3.54
CA VAL A 94 -2.51 -3.26 -3.86
C VAL A 94 -2.67 -2.57 -5.19
N GLU A 95 -3.41 -3.16 -6.11
CA GLU A 95 -3.75 -2.54 -7.38
C GLU A 95 -5.07 -1.77 -7.21
N ILE A 96 -5.02 -0.47 -7.38
CA ILE A 96 -6.18 0.42 -7.32
C ILE A 96 -6.78 0.56 -8.72
N PRO A 97 -8.10 0.40 -8.88
CA PRO A 97 -8.77 0.54 -10.18
C PRO A 97 -8.50 1.90 -10.84
N GLU A 98 -8.32 1.88 -12.16
CA GLU A 98 -7.98 3.08 -12.95
C GLU A 98 -8.99 4.21 -12.77
N ALA A 99 -10.28 3.90 -12.68
CA ALA A 99 -11.32 4.89 -12.45
C ALA A 99 -11.12 5.69 -11.14
N ILE A 100 -10.64 5.03 -10.08
CA ILE A 100 -10.32 5.70 -8.80
C ILE A 100 -9.08 6.58 -8.96
N ILE A 101 -8.08 6.11 -9.70
CA ILE A 101 -6.85 6.87 -9.95
C ILE A 101 -7.15 8.12 -10.78
N ASP A 102 -8.04 8.02 -11.76
CA ASP A 102 -8.44 9.16 -12.59
C ASP A 102 -9.25 10.19 -11.77
N GLU A 103 -10.18 9.74 -10.92
CA GLU A 103 -10.94 10.59 -9.99
C GLU A 103 -9.99 11.31 -9.00
N LEU A 104 -9.00 10.61 -8.44
CA LEU A 104 -8.00 11.20 -7.57
C LEU A 104 -7.14 12.22 -8.31
N ASN A 105 -6.69 11.93 -9.52
CA ASN A 105 -5.92 12.86 -10.32
C ASN A 105 -6.74 14.12 -10.66
N GLU A 106 -8.01 13.96 -11.02
CA GLU A 106 -8.91 15.09 -11.28
C GLU A 106 -9.11 15.95 -10.04
N HIS A 107 -9.34 15.33 -8.88
CA HIS A 107 -9.45 16.05 -7.61
C HIS A 107 -8.15 16.79 -7.26
N ILE A 108 -7.00 16.14 -7.45
CA ILE A 108 -5.70 16.77 -7.19
C ILE A 108 -5.47 17.96 -8.13
N ASP A 109 -5.77 17.81 -9.41
CA ASP A 109 -5.56 18.86 -10.40
C ASP A 109 -6.52 20.05 -10.19
N ASN A 110 -7.76 19.80 -9.75
CA ASN A 110 -8.80 20.84 -9.62
C ASN A 110 -8.94 21.43 -8.21
N VAL A 111 -8.52 20.74 -7.18
CA VAL A 111 -8.71 21.15 -5.77
C VAL A 111 -7.38 21.28 -5.04
N VAL A 112 -6.58 20.20 -4.97
CA VAL A 112 -5.37 20.17 -4.13
C VAL A 112 -4.29 21.13 -4.67
N ILE A 113 -4.01 21.09 -5.97
CA ILE A 113 -3.00 21.96 -6.59
C ILE A 113 -3.40 23.44 -6.53
N PRO A 114 -4.65 23.84 -6.85
CA PRO A 114 -5.06 25.23 -6.71
C PRO A 114 -5.05 25.76 -5.28
N ALA A 115 -5.37 24.91 -4.29
CA ALA A 115 -5.30 25.27 -2.86
C ALA A 115 -3.86 25.53 -2.42
N ASN A 116 -2.90 24.82 -3.02
CA ASN A 116 -1.45 24.90 -2.72
C ASN A 116 -1.15 24.90 -1.21
N ASP A 117 -1.90 24.08 -0.45
CA ASP A 117 -1.69 23.91 0.99
C ASP A 117 -0.38 23.13 1.22
N ASP A 118 0.64 23.86 1.67
CA ASP A 118 2.02 23.35 1.76
C ASP A 118 2.19 22.35 2.89
N TYR A 119 2.54 21.13 2.54
CA TYR A 119 2.85 20.04 3.46
C TYR A 119 4.35 19.68 3.48
N SER A 120 5.22 20.56 2.99
CA SER A 120 6.64 20.28 2.76
C SER A 120 7.53 20.38 4.02
N ASP A 121 7.02 20.76 5.17
CA ASP A 121 7.80 20.94 6.41
C ASP A 121 8.51 19.65 6.86
N GLY A 122 7.95 18.48 6.49
CA GLY A 122 8.53 17.17 6.78
C GLY A 122 9.40 16.60 5.65
N LEU A 123 9.47 17.28 4.51
CA LEU A 123 10.21 16.81 3.35
C LEU A 123 11.73 16.87 3.61
N VAL A 124 12.38 15.72 3.51
CA VAL A 124 13.84 15.58 3.65
C VAL A 124 14.53 15.81 2.30
N GLY A 125 13.81 15.56 1.19
CA GLY A 125 14.32 15.61 -0.16
C GLY A 125 14.44 16.98 -0.78
N GLN A 126 15.06 17.00 -1.94
CA GLN A 126 15.06 18.15 -2.84
C GLN A 126 14.08 17.89 -3.97
N ILE A 127 13.02 18.67 -4.00
CA ILE A 127 11.98 18.65 -5.03
C ILE A 127 11.82 20.10 -5.50
N ASN A 128 11.75 20.27 -6.82
CA ASN A 128 11.64 21.59 -7.44
C ASN A 128 10.35 22.28 -7.00
N ARG A 129 10.50 23.48 -6.43
CA ARG A 129 9.41 24.31 -5.89
C ARG A 129 9.11 25.57 -6.71
N ASP A 130 9.68 25.70 -7.89
CA ASP A 130 9.59 26.95 -8.69
C ASP A 130 8.15 27.37 -9.01
N LYS A 131 7.22 26.42 -9.04
CA LYS A 131 5.82 26.67 -9.42
C LYS A 131 4.80 26.43 -8.31
N ARG A 132 5.15 25.60 -7.33
CA ARG A 132 4.28 25.18 -6.22
C ARG A 132 5.07 24.51 -5.11
N SER A 133 4.42 24.25 -3.97
CA SER A 133 4.98 23.43 -2.90
C SER A 133 5.30 22.02 -3.39
N ALA A 134 6.38 21.43 -2.88
CA ALA A 134 6.85 20.10 -3.27
C ALA A 134 5.89 18.99 -2.82
N GLN A 135 5.29 19.19 -1.65
CA GLN A 135 4.24 18.34 -1.08
C GLN A 135 3.03 19.20 -0.78
N LEU A 136 1.86 18.69 -1.12
CA LEU A 136 0.58 19.35 -0.87
C LEU A 136 -0.27 18.50 0.04
N ASN A 137 -0.90 19.12 1.03
CA ASN A 137 -1.85 18.47 1.90
C ASN A 137 -3.01 17.88 1.09
N PHE A 138 -3.41 16.65 1.44
CA PHE A 138 -4.58 16.00 0.88
C PHE A 138 -5.57 15.72 2.01
N ASP A 139 -6.72 16.38 1.97
CA ASP A 139 -7.74 16.27 3.01
C ASP A 139 -8.48 14.93 2.93
N LEU A 140 -8.20 14.03 3.88
CA LEU A 140 -8.90 12.75 4.02
C LEU A 140 -10.27 12.86 4.71
N PHE A 141 -10.63 14.04 5.18
CA PHE A 141 -11.84 14.29 5.98
C PHE A 141 -12.85 15.21 5.29
N ASP A 142 -12.61 15.50 4.01
CA ASP A 142 -13.60 16.22 3.19
C ASP A 142 -14.91 15.43 3.05
N ASP A 143 -15.96 16.09 2.57
CA ASP A 143 -17.26 15.44 2.31
C ASP A 143 -17.32 14.72 0.94
N GLY A 144 -16.17 14.48 0.30
CA GLY A 144 -16.08 13.97 -1.08
C GLY A 144 -15.06 12.88 -1.30
N VAL A 145 -14.14 13.15 -2.23
CA VAL A 145 -13.15 12.18 -2.73
C VAL A 145 -12.20 11.71 -1.63
N GLY A 146 -11.74 12.62 -0.77
CA GLY A 146 -10.81 12.28 0.30
C GLY A 146 -11.39 11.30 1.30
N SER A 147 -12.62 11.56 1.79
CA SER A 147 -13.29 10.67 2.76
C SER A 147 -13.66 9.30 2.17
N GLN A 148 -14.00 9.26 0.88
CA GLN A 148 -14.24 7.99 0.19
C GLN A 148 -12.95 7.19 0.03
N PHE A 149 -11.87 7.87 -0.35
CA PHE A 149 -10.58 7.22 -0.51
C PHE A 149 -10.00 6.76 0.83
N LYS A 150 -10.19 7.53 1.91
CA LYS A 150 -9.83 7.11 3.27
C LYS A 150 -10.37 5.74 3.63
N LYS A 151 -11.62 5.42 3.28
CA LYS A 151 -12.22 4.10 3.54
C LYS A 151 -11.47 2.97 2.83
N ILE A 152 -10.98 3.23 1.61
CA ILE A 152 -10.17 2.27 0.86
C ILE A 152 -8.84 2.05 1.56
N LEU A 153 -8.17 3.13 2.00
CA LEU A 153 -6.91 3.06 2.72
C LEU A 153 -7.04 2.28 4.03
N ASP A 154 -8.01 2.63 4.86
CA ASP A 154 -8.27 1.98 6.14
C ASP A 154 -8.59 0.48 5.97
N SER A 155 -9.41 0.14 4.96
CA SER A 155 -9.73 -1.26 4.64
C SER A 155 -8.52 -2.05 4.15
N SER A 156 -7.68 -1.45 3.30
CA SER A 156 -6.46 -2.08 2.80
C SER A 156 -5.45 -2.35 3.91
N CYS A 157 -5.28 -1.39 4.82
CA CYS A 157 -4.42 -1.56 5.99
C CYS A 157 -4.94 -2.63 6.94
N LYS A 158 -6.26 -2.67 7.17
CA LYS A 158 -6.88 -3.72 7.97
C LYS A 158 -6.64 -5.10 7.36
N SER A 159 -6.79 -5.24 6.04
CA SER A 159 -6.49 -6.48 5.32
C SER A 159 -5.03 -6.88 5.45
N PHE A 160 -4.11 -5.93 5.29
CA PHE A 160 -2.68 -6.16 5.45
C PHE A 160 -2.35 -6.71 6.84
N LEU A 161 -2.91 -6.13 7.89
CA LEU A 161 -2.64 -6.56 9.26
C LEU A 161 -3.28 -7.91 9.59
N ALA A 162 -4.47 -8.17 9.08
CA ALA A 162 -5.14 -9.46 9.25
C ALA A 162 -4.37 -10.60 8.57
N HIS A 163 -3.90 -10.40 7.35
CA HIS A 163 -3.15 -11.42 6.60
C HIS A 163 -1.69 -11.53 7.06
N GLY A 164 -1.05 -10.40 7.38
CA GLY A 164 0.37 -10.37 7.77
C GLY A 164 0.64 -10.87 9.19
N TRP A 165 -0.25 -10.55 10.12
CA TRP A 165 -0.06 -10.82 11.56
C TRP A 165 -1.25 -11.46 12.26
N GLY A 166 -2.32 -11.77 11.54
CA GLY A 166 -3.51 -12.40 12.12
C GLY A 166 -4.20 -11.52 13.16
N GLN A 167 -4.01 -10.20 13.13
CA GLN A 167 -4.56 -9.29 14.13
C GLN A 167 -5.82 -8.59 13.63
N ASP A 168 -6.85 -8.61 14.46
CA ASP A 168 -8.05 -7.82 14.27
C ASP A 168 -7.89 -6.44 14.93
N VAL A 169 -7.53 -5.46 14.12
CA VAL A 169 -7.20 -4.09 14.55
C VAL A 169 -8.09 -3.07 13.85
N VAL A 170 -8.07 -1.84 14.36
CA VAL A 170 -8.57 -0.66 13.67
C VAL A 170 -7.38 0.04 13.03
N ALA A 171 -7.48 0.31 11.73
CA ALA A 171 -6.57 1.16 11.00
C ALA A 171 -7.26 2.49 10.72
N ASP A 172 -6.56 3.59 10.90
CA ASP A 172 -7.07 4.95 10.72
C ASP A 172 -6.03 5.80 10.00
N ALA A 173 -6.24 6.05 8.71
CA ALA A 173 -5.44 6.99 7.93
C ALA A 173 -5.76 8.41 8.42
N PHE A 174 -4.77 9.06 9.03
CA PHE A 174 -4.98 10.32 9.72
C PHE A 174 -4.34 11.54 9.04
N GLU A 175 -3.39 11.32 8.16
CA GLU A 175 -2.77 12.36 7.35
C GLU A 175 -2.42 11.82 5.97
N ALA A 176 -2.51 12.67 4.96
CA ALA A 176 -2.14 12.35 3.59
C ALA A 176 -1.60 13.58 2.85
N TRP A 177 -0.77 13.32 1.85
CA TRP A 177 -0.20 14.36 0.99
C TRP A 177 0.11 13.82 -0.40
N THR A 178 0.19 14.75 -1.35
CA THR A 178 0.67 14.45 -2.70
C THR A 178 2.10 14.95 -2.87
N VAL A 179 2.90 14.23 -3.65
CA VAL A 179 4.27 14.61 -4.02
C VAL A 179 4.35 14.73 -5.53
N HIS A 180 4.90 15.85 -6.00
CA HIS A 180 4.99 16.19 -7.41
C HIS A 180 6.46 16.34 -7.79
N SER A 181 7.06 15.27 -8.28
CA SER A 181 8.49 15.21 -8.62
C SER A 181 8.72 15.31 -10.13
N TYR A 182 9.81 15.97 -10.50
CA TYR A 182 10.27 16.18 -11.86
C TYR A 182 11.72 15.70 -12.01
N ALA A 183 12.29 15.83 -13.20
CA ALA A 183 13.65 15.40 -13.48
C ALA A 183 14.66 15.98 -12.48
N GLY A 184 15.46 15.11 -11.88
CA GLY A 184 16.46 15.46 -10.87
C GLY A 184 15.95 15.51 -9.43
N ASP A 185 14.64 15.52 -9.23
CA ASP A 185 14.04 15.51 -7.88
C ASP A 185 14.26 14.14 -7.22
N TYR A 186 14.57 14.14 -5.92
CA TYR A 186 14.78 12.92 -5.15
C TYR A 186 14.33 13.09 -3.69
N ASN A 187 14.06 11.99 -3.02
CA ASN A 187 13.83 11.96 -1.58
C ASN A 187 14.84 11.00 -0.93
N PRO A 188 15.75 11.48 -0.06
CA PRO A 188 16.75 10.64 0.56
C PRO A 188 16.14 9.64 1.54
N LEU A 189 16.98 8.74 2.04
CA LEU A 189 16.58 7.67 2.95
C LEU A 189 16.01 8.22 4.27
N HIS A 190 14.76 7.92 4.54
CA HIS A 190 14.00 8.36 5.72
C HIS A 190 13.00 7.28 6.16
N ASP A 191 12.33 7.50 7.28
CA ASP A 191 11.20 6.73 7.78
C ASP A 191 10.15 7.65 8.40
N HIS A 192 9.01 7.10 8.78
CA HIS A 192 7.90 7.84 9.39
C HIS A 192 7.64 7.40 10.84
N GLY A 193 8.58 6.70 11.45
CA GLY A 193 8.43 6.14 12.80
C GLY A 193 8.16 7.16 13.91
N CYS A 194 8.48 8.43 13.67
CA CYS A 194 8.20 9.50 14.63
C CYS A 194 6.75 10.03 14.59
N ARG A 195 5.93 9.58 13.64
CA ARG A 195 4.56 10.09 13.46
C ARG A 195 3.53 9.36 14.30
N THR A 196 3.76 8.10 14.63
CA THR A 196 2.88 7.25 15.42
C THR A 196 3.68 6.15 16.10
N ASP A 197 3.26 5.72 17.29
CA ASP A 197 3.90 4.66 18.05
C ASP A 197 3.75 3.28 17.38
N ALA A 198 2.60 3.06 16.74
CA ALA A 198 2.33 1.88 15.94
C ALA A 198 1.56 2.28 14.69
N GLY A 199 2.15 2.10 13.54
CA GLY A 199 1.51 2.56 12.32
C GLY A 199 2.09 1.96 11.05
N LEU A 200 1.38 2.28 9.97
CA LEU A 200 1.77 1.99 8.61
C LEU A 200 1.97 3.29 7.85
N SER A 201 2.76 3.21 6.81
CA SER A 201 2.90 4.24 5.79
C SER A 201 2.51 3.66 4.43
N MET A 202 2.08 4.53 3.55
CA MET A 202 1.63 4.17 2.21
C MET A 202 2.21 5.08 1.16
N ILE A 203 2.48 4.51 0.00
CA ILE A 203 2.85 5.24 -1.23
C ILE A 203 2.01 4.68 -2.36
N MET A 204 1.33 5.56 -3.12
CA MET A 204 0.59 5.19 -4.31
C MET A 204 1.07 6.00 -5.51
N TYR A 205 1.26 5.35 -6.65
CA TYR A 205 1.69 6.02 -7.87
C TYR A 205 0.49 6.44 -8.71
N LEU A 206 0.30 7.76 -8.86
CA LEU A 206 -0.82 8.36 -9.58
C LEU A 206 -0.46 8.73 -11.03
N LYS A 207 0.76 9.26 -11.23
CA LYS A 207 1.32 9.52 -12.56
C LYS A 207 2.75 9.03 -12.58
N VAL A 208 3.13 8.35 -13.66
CA VAL A 208 4.48 7.82 -13.87
C VAL A 208 4.98 8.27 -15.23
N PRO A 209 6.11 9.00 -15.33
CA PRO A 209 6.68 9.42 -16.59
C PRO A 209 7.07 8.25 -17.50
N GLU A 210 6.97 8.44 -18.80
CA GLU A 210 7.27 7.41 -19.79
C GLU A 210 8.72 6.91 -19.68
N CYS A 211 9.67 7.77 -19.32
CA CYS A 211 11.07 7.40 -19.10
C CYS A 211 11.25 6.36 -17.99
N ILE A 212 10.40 6.41 -16.93
CA ILE A 212 10.40 5.41 -15.85
C ILE A 212 9.65 4.14 -16.29
N GLN A 213 8.53 4.28 -17.01
CA GLN A 213 7.74 3.13 -17.47
C GLN A 213 8.55 2.19 -18.36
N LYS A 214 9.45 2.73 -19.18
CA LYS A 214 10.32 1.98 -20.10
C LYS A 214 11.45 1.22 -19.42
N LEU A 215 11.73 1.50 -18.14
CA LEU A 215 12.79 0.81 -17.41
C LEU A 215 12.39 -0.64 -17.10
N PRO A 216 13.36 -1.56 -16.99
CA PRO A 216 13.07 -2.96 -16.69
C PRO A 216 12.52 -3.13 -15.27
N ASP A 217 11.76 -4.20 -15.04
CA ASP A 217 11.44 -4.61 -13.66
C ASP A 217 12.74 -5.03 -12.95
N PRO A 218 12.97 -4.62 -11.69
CA PRO A 218 14.12 -5.09 -10.91
C PRO A 218 14.26 -6.61 -10.85
N ALA A 219 13.14 -7.33 -10.95
CA ALA A 219 13.11 -8.78 -10.99
C ALA A 219 13.72 -9.36 -12.29
N ASP A 220 13.66 -8.61 -13.39
CA ASP A 220 14.20 -9.03 -14.70
C ASP A 220 15.71 -8.79 -14.80
N LEU A 221 16.30 -8.07 -13.85
CA LEU A 221 17.71 -7.70 -13.82
C LEU A 221 18.64 -8.78 -13.22
N GLY A 222 18.29 -10.05 -13.37
CA GLY A 222 19.24 -11.15 -13.12
C GLY A 222 19.73 -11.30 -11.69
N GLY A 223 18.88 -11.12 -10.68
CA GLY A 223 19.23 -11.35 -9.27
C GLY A 223 20.03 -10.22 -8.62
N GLY A 224 19.93 -9.01 -9.14
CA GLY A 224 20.44 -7.80 -8.50
C GLY A 224 21.90 -7.45 -8.76
N VAL A 225 22.60 -8.25 -9.54
CA VAL A 225 23.98 -7.95 -9.89
C VAL A 225 24.04 -6.71 -10.79
N ASP A 226 23.10 -6.57 -11.71
CA ASP A 226 23.14 -5.55 -12.74
C ASP A 226 22.62 -4.18 -12.29
N ILE A 227 21.78 -4.11 -11.23
CA ILE A 227 21.30 -2.84 -10.66
C ILE A 227 22.47 -1.94 -10.25
N ASN A 228 23.56 -2.53 -9.76
CA ASN A 228 24.74 -1.79 -9.32
C ASN A 228 25.76 -1.50 -10.44
N HIS A 229 25.54 -2.01 -11.64
CA HIS A 229 26.47 -1.90 -12.75
C HIS A 229 25.91 -1.18 -13.98
N ALA A 230 24.60 -0.93 -14.02
CA ALA A 230 23.96 -0.24 -15.12
C ALA A 230 23.42 1.12 -14.65
N SER A 231 23.93 2.20 -15.25
CA SER A 231 23.49 3.57 -14.95
C SER A 231 22.03 3.77 -15.34
N GLY A 232 21.23 4.35 -14.45
CA GLY A 232 19.85 4.77 -14.74
C GLY A 232 18.80 3.66 -14.71
N VAL A 233 19.14 2.39 -14.44
CA VAL A 233 18.15 1.28 -14.48
C VAL A 233 17.13 1.30 -13.35
N VAL A 234 17.34 2.10 -12.31
CA VAL A 234 16.42 2.28 -11.17
C VAL A 234 16.06 3.75 -10.97
N ASP A 235 16.13 4.55 -12.02
CA ASP A 235 15.75 5.95 -11.99
C ASP A 235 14.27 6.09 -11.62
N GLY A 236 13.97 6.96 -10.65
CA GLY A 236 12.61 7.19 -10.14
C GLY A 236 12.02 6.08 -9.30
N TYR A 237 12.74 4.97 -9.06
CA TYR A 237 12.24 3.86 -8.23
C TYR A 237 12.21 4.24 -6.77
N THR A 238 11.28 3.61 -6.04
CA THR A 238 11.29 3.64 -4.58
C THR A 238 12.18 2.52 -4.06
N TYR A 239 13.14 2.87 -3.23
CA TYR A 239 14.07 1.95 -2.58
C TYR A 239 13.69 1.75 -1.12
N PHE A 240 13.56 0.51 -0.68
CA PHE A 240 13.32 0.11 0.69
C PHE A 240 14.54 -0.61 1.25
N THR A 241 14.86 -0.38 2.53
CA THR A 241 15.92 -1.10 3.20
C THR A 241 15.59 -1.34 4.68
N TRP A 242 15.99 -2.53 5.17
CA TRP A 242 15.79 -2.96 6.57
C TRP A 242 17.02 -3.61 7.17
N GLY A 243 18.19 -3.44 6.54
CA GLY A 243 19.47 -3.96 7.02
C GLY A 243 20.65 -3.39 6.27
N ASN A 244 21.81 -3.99 6.47
CA ASN A 244 23.09 -3.55 5.93
C ASN A 244 23.58 -4.41 4.74
N ASN A 245 22.81 -5.43 4.36
CA ASN A 245 23.18 -6.32 3.28
C ASN A 245 22.59 -5.81 1.98
N ASN A 246 23.37 -5.82 0.92
CA ASN A 246 22.88 -5.58 -0.42
C ASN A 246 22.57 -6.90 -1.14
N MET A 247 21.99 -6.83 -2.34
CA MET A 247 21.61 -8.01 -3.12
C MET A 247 22.79 -8.91 -3.47
N ARG A 248 24.01 -8.40 -3.51
CA ARG A 248 25.25 -9.20 -3.74
C ARG A 248 25.51 -10.18 -2.59
N ASP A 249 25.04 -9.89 -1.40
CA ASP A 249 25.26 -10.70 -0.21
C ASP A 249 24.46 -12.00 -0.22
N VAL A 250 23.53 -12.17 -1.16
CA VAL A 250 22.79 -13.44 -1.39
C VAL A 250 23.76 -14.60 -1.64
N VAL A 251 24.86 -14.36 -2.34
CA VAL A 251 25.92 -15.38 -2.61
C VAL A 251 26.58 -15.83 -1.32
N ALA A 252 26.64 -14.97 -0.30
CA ALA A 252 27.19 -15.28 1.01
C ALA A 252 26.14 -15.82 2.00
N LEU A 253 24.98 -16.27 1.50
CA LEU A 253 23.85 -16.78 2.28
C LEU A 253 23.27 -15.77 3.28
N LYS A 254 23.45 -14.49 3.01
CA LYS A 254 22.83 -13.42 3.80
C LYS A 254 21.42 -13.14 3.29
N PRO A 255 20.47 -12.81 4.18
CA PRO A 255 19.14 -12.42 3.73
C PRO A 255 19.20 -11.13 2.93
N VAL A 256 18.37 -11.02 1.90
CA VAL A 256 18.13 -9.76 1.21
C VAL A 256 17.44 -8.79 2.16
N THR A 257 18.01 -7.61 2.36
CA THR A 257 17.52 -6.59 3.29
C THR A 257 17.21 -5.26 2.58
N GLU A 258 17.03 -5.31 1.28
CA GLU A 258 16.68 -4.15 0.47
C GLU A 258 15.81 -4.55 -0.72
N GLU A 259 15.09 -3.59 -1.26
CA GLU A 259 14.23 -3.78 -2.42
C GLU A 259 14.04 -2.49 -3.20
N TYR A 260 14.16 -2.58 -4.52
CA TYR A 260 13.71 -1.55 -5.44
C TYR A 260 12.31 -1.88 -5.95
N VAL A 261 11.43 -0.90 -5.91
CA VAL A 261 10.07 -1.02 -6.44
C VAL A 261 9.93 -0.06 -7.61
N LYS A 262 9.68 -0.61 -8.80
CA LYS A 262 9.37 0.16 -9.98
C LYS A 262 8.02 0.85 -9.80
N PRO A 263 7.91 2.17 -10.06
CA PRO A 263 6.63 2.86 -10.09
C PRO A 263 5.74 2.33 -11.20
N GLU A 264 4.51 1.97 -10.85
CA GLU A 264 3.45 1.59 -11.79
C GLU A 264 2.17 2.34 -11.40
N LYS A 265 1.52 3.04 -12.38
CA LYS A 265 0.28 3.79 -12.14
C LYS A 265 -0.78 2.87 -11.51
N GLY A 266 -1.38 3.28 -10.41
CA GLY A 266 -2.40 2.53 -9.70
C GLY A 266 -1.87 1.62 -8.59
N THR A 267 -0.57 1.40 -8.49
CA THR A 267 0.00 0.60 -7.42
C THR A 267 0.07 1.39 -6.12
N LEU A 268 -0.56 0.86 -5.08
CA LEU A 268 -0.46 1.28 -3.69
C LEU A 268 0.42 0.29 -2.92
N ILE A 269 1.44 0.79 -2.23
CA ILE A 269 2.33 0.00 -1.38
C ILE A 269 2.04 0.38 0.07
N ILE A 270 1.78 -0.62 0.92
CA ILE A 270 1.57 -0.48 2.36
C ILE A 270 2.72 -1.16 3.08
N PHE A 271 3.32 -0.47 4.04
CA PHE A 271 4.49 -0.94 4.77
C PHE A 271 4.54 -0.36 6.19
N PRO A 272 5.29 -1.00 7.13
CA PRO A 272 5.48 -0.46 8.46
C PRO A 272 6.12 0.94 8.43
N ASN A 273 5.64 1.85 9.27
CA ASN A 273 6.10 3.25 9.29
C ASN A 273 7.60 3.43 9.63
N TRP A 274 8.21 2.46 10.30
CA TRP A 274 9.64 2.44 10.61
C TRP A 274 10.52 1.98 9.44
N LEU A 275 9.92 1.42 8.37
CA LEU A 275 10.69 0.91 7.24
C LEU A 275 11.28 2.07 6.45
N ARG A 276 12.61 2.10 6.42
CA ARG A 276 13.36 3.15 5.73
C ARG A 276 13.22 3.02 4.21
N HIS A 277 12.98 4.15 3.58
CA HIS A 277 12.83 4.21 2.14
C HIS A 277 13.34 5.52 1.56
N SER A 278 13.64 5.49 0.27
CA SER A 278 14.07 6.66 -0.52
C SER A 278 13.43 6.63 -1.89
N VAL A 279 13.47 7.76 -2.59
CA VAL A 279 13.06 7.87 -3.99
C VAL A 279 14.26 8.31 -4.80
N ASN A 280 14.67 7.50 -5.76
CA ASN A 280 15.75 7.85 -6.66
C ASN A 280 15.32 8.98 -7.60
N PRO A 281 16.24 9.89 -7.98
CA PRO A 281 15.97 10.84 -9.04
C PRO A 281 15.71 10.10 -10.37
N PHE A 282 15.01 10.77 -11.28
CA PHE A 282 14.88 10.31 -12.66
C PHE A 282 15.26 11.44 -13.62
N PHE A 283 15.56 11.10 -14.85
CA PHE A 283 15.99 12.05 -15.86
C PHE A 283 15.15 11.86 -17.13
N GLY A 284 14.27 12.82 -17.40
CA GLY A 284 13.34 12.79 -18.51
C GLY A 284 12.16 13.73 -18.27
N GLU A 285 11.32 13.89 -19.28
CA GLU A 285 10.14 14.73 -19.20
C GLU A 285 8.99 14.04 -18.46
N GLY A 286 8.14 14.83 -17.84
CA GLY A 286 6.92 14.39 -17.20
C GLY A 286 6.93 14.55 -15.68
N GLU A 287 5.77 14.33 -15.09
CA GLU A 287 5.53 14.40 -13.66
C GLU A 287 5.44 12.98 -13.08
N ARG A 288 6.26 12.69 -12.05
CA ARG A 288 6.04 11.58 -11.15
C ARG A 288 5.21 12.06 -9.99
N ARG A 289 3.92 11.72 -10.00
CA ARG A 289 2.99 12.08 -8.93
C ARG A 289 2.73 10.88 -8.03
N THR A 290 2.91 11.08 -6.74
CA THR A 290 2.52 10.09 -5.72
C THR A 290 1.56 10.69 -4.72
N PHE A 291 0.71 9.82 -4.19
CA PHE A 291 -0.04 10.04 -2.97
C PHE A 291 0.64 9.27 -1.84
N SER A 292 0.75 9.86 -0.67
CA SER A 292 1.30 9.23 0.52
C SER A 292 0.38 9.46 1.71
N SER A 293 0.37 8.51 2.65
CA SER A 293 -0.44 8.61 3.87
C SER A 293 0.23 7.89 5.02
N ASN A 294 -0.01 8.37 6.23
CA ASN A 294 0.32 7.69 7.48
C ASN A 294 -0.96 7.19 8.15
N VAL A 295 -0.86 6.02 8.77
CA VAL A 295 -1.99 5.28 9.35
C VAL A 295 -1.67 4.88 10.77
N ASN A 296 -2.55 5.23 11.70
CA ASN A 296 -2.52 4.71 13.06
C ASN A 296 -3.12 3.31 13.13
N ILE A 297 -2.55 2.46 13.97
CA ILE A 297 -3.07 1.14 14.27
C ILE A 297 -3.50 1.11 15.72
N PHE A 298 -4.73 0.67 15.96
CA PHE A 298 -5.28 0.52 17.29
C PHE A 298 -5.76 -0.90 17.52
N ASN A 299 -5.45 -1.44 18.70
CA ASN A 299 -6.16 -2.61 19.19
C ASN A 299 -7.65 -2.24 19.37
N LYS A 300 -8.57 -3.07 18.90
CA LYS A 300 -10.02 -2.81 19.01
C LYS A 300 -10.48 -2.50 20.43
N GLN A 301 -9.88 -3.17 21.40
CA GLN A 301 -10.22 -2.97 22.80
C GLN A 301 -9.79 -1.58 23.30
N ASN A 302 -8.58 -1.16 22.95
CA ASN A 302 -8.09 0.17 23.30
C ASN A 302 -8.82 1.29 22.55
N PHE A 303 -9.23 1.03 21.30
CA PHE A 303 -10.02 1.97 20.51
C PHE A 303 -11.41 2.19 21.12
N LYS A 304 -12.05 1.11 21.58
CA LYS A 304 -13.35 1.18 22.26
C LYS A 304 -13.25 1.99 23.54
N ILE A 305 -12.24 1.73 24.39
CA ILE A 305 -11.99 2.48 25.62
C ILE A 305 -11.74 3.96 25.32
N LYS A 306 -10.91 4.28 24.33
CA LYS A 306 -10.66 5.68 23.93
C LYS A 306 -11.93 6.36 23.39
N GLY A 307 -12.74 5.64 22.63
CA GLY A 307 -14.04 6.14 22.14
C GLY A 307 -15.04 6.39 23.26
N GLU A 308 -15.11 5.51 24.26
CA GLU A 308 -15.95 5.68 25.44
C GLU A 308 -15.47 6.90 26.26
N LEU A 309 -14.16 7.01 26.52
CA LEU A 309 -13.58 8.18 27.21
C LEU A 309 -13.84 9.47 26.44
N PHE A 310 -13.66 9.47 25.11
CA PHE A 310 -13.94 10.64 24.28
C PHE A 310 -15.42 11.02 24.30
N SER A 311 -16.33 10.05 24.35
CA SER A 311 -17.77 10.34 24.44
C SER A 311 -18.19 10.98 25.76
N GLU A 312 -17.46 10.71 26.84
CA GLU A 312 -17.69 11.26 28.19
C GLU A 312 -17.07 12.63 28.40
N MET A 313 -16.21 13.11 27.50
CA MET A 313 -15.58 14.44 27.57
C MET A 313 -16.57 15.55 27.26
N SER A 314 -16.32 16.72 27.84
CA SER A 314 -17.03 17.95 27.48
C SER A 314 -16.79 18.34 26.02
N ASP A 315 -17.65 19.15 25.46
CA ASP A 315 -17.50 19.62 24.08
C ASP A 315 -16.24 20.47 23.92
N GLU A 316 -15.81 21.21 24.95
CA GLU A 316 -14.57 21.98 24.97
C GLU A 316 -13.33 21.09 24.94
N GLU A 317 -13.30 20.00 25.73
CA GLU A 317 -12.19 19.02 25.72
C GLU A 317 -12.11 18.28 24.38
N LYS A 318 -13.27 17.94 23.78
CA LYS A 318 -13.34 17.34 22.44
C LYS A 318 -12.78 18.29 21.38
N GLU A 319 -13.20 19.55 21.41
CA GLU A 319 -12.71 20.59 20.51
C GLU A 319 -11.20 20.80 20.66
N GLU A 320 -10.67 20.81 21.87
CA GLU A 320 -9.23 20.93 22.14
C GLU A 320 -8.45 19.74 21.54
N ILE A 321 -8.93 18.51 21.75
CA ILE A 321 -8.33 17.30 21.16
C ILE A 321 -8.40 17.36 19.63
N ILE A 322 -9.58 17.66 19.07
CA ILE A 322 -9.78 17.80 17.63
C ILE A 322 -8.87 18.87 17.06
N SER A 323 -8.72 20.01 17.75
CA SER A 323 -7.82 21.09 17.33
C SER A 323 -6.36 20.68 17.34
N GLN A 324 -5.93 19.86 18.30
CA GLN A 324 -4.57 19.29 18.34
C GLN A 324 -4.30 18.30 17.19
N PHE A 325 -5.35 17.62 16.70
CA PHE A 325 -5.25 16.74 15.53
C PHE A 325 -5.41 17.49 14.21
N ARG A 326 -6.29 18.51 14.14
CA ARG A 326 -6.52 19.35 12.95
C ARG A 326 -5.51 20.48 12.79
N GLY A 327 -4.91 20.93 13.88
CA GLY A 327 -3.96 22.04 13.93
C GLY A 327 -2.71 21.65 14.69
N ARG A 328 -1.81 20.86 14.10
CA ARG A 328 -0.43 20.97 14.53
C ARG A 328 0.01 22.38 14.18
N LYS A 329 0.04 23.27 15.18
CA LYS A 329 0.61 24.59 15.03
C LYS A 329 1.93 24.46 14.28
N LYS A 330 2.05 25.12 13.15
CA LYS A 330 3.30 25.13 12.37
C LYS A 330 4.39 25.65 13.28
N VAL A 331 5.23 24.76 13.78
CA VAL A 331 6.37 25.12 14.61
C VAL A 331 7.62 25.04 13.75
N ASN A 332 8.38 26.09 13.70
CA ASN A 332 9.68 26.06 13.05
C ASN A 332 10.58 25.05 13.79
N LYS A 333 10.89 23.94 13.14
CA LYS A 333 11.66 22.83 13.73
C LYS A 333 13.07 23.23 14.17
N ALA A 334 13.65 24.28 13.58
CA ALA A 334 14.99 24.75 13.93
C ALA A 334 15.00 25.66 15.18
N THR A 335 13.88 26.35 15.46
CA THR A 335 13.83 27.35 16.54
C THR A 335 12.80 27.02 17.62
N GLY A 336 11.92 26.05 17.40
CA GLY A 336 10.81 25.74 18.30
C GLY A 336 9.73 26.84 18.38
N ALA A 337 9.83 27.87 17.57
CA ALA A 337 8.90 28.99 17.57
C ALA A 337 7.64 28.71 16.76
N GLU A 338 6.50 29.09 17.30
CA GLU A 338 5.19 29.02 16.60
C GLU A 338 5.23 29.97 15.38
N ILE A 339 4.95 29.41 14.20
CA ILE A 339 4.79 30.24 12.99
C ILE A 339 3.39 30.85 13.08
N LYS A 340 3.32 32.11 13.38
CA LYS A 340 2.07 32.90 13.28
C LYS A 340 1.86 33.23 11.80
N GLU A 341 0.66 32.92 11.28
CA GLU A 341 0.23 33.37 9.97
C GLU A 341 0.20 34.90 9.85
#